data_5ed5ae29f1f17af09c73f15a7e39514a
#
_entry.id   5ed5ae29f1f17af09c73f15a7e39514a
#
_cell.length_a   1.000
_cell.length_b   1.000
_cell.length_c   1.000
_cell.angle_alpha   90.00
_cell.angle_beta   90.00
_cell.angle_gamma   90.00
#
_symmetry.space_group_name_H-M   'P 1'
#
loop_
_entity.id
_entity.type
_entity.pdbx_description
1 polymer ?
#
loop_
_entity_poly.entity_id
_entity_poly.type
_entity_poly.pdbx_seq_one_letter_code
_entity_poly.pdbx_strand_id
1 'polypeptide(L)'
;NFEPMIRTKEELSELFKLFDSKHFYDEVIFKENALEVVHDLCEKYKVIICTKHNESRKPITSKFIKRMFPKAELKFVDNFSDKGKIECDVAIDDKPESLNSFDDTVLKICFGDYVWNKSWDGVKMVSWLEIKEFFNN
;
A
#
# COMPACT_ATOMS: atom_id res chain seq x y z
N ASN A 1 -8.33 8.32 -6.12
CA ASN A 1 -8.08 7.56 -5.11
C ASN A 1 -6.99 6.58 -5.38
N PHE A 2 -6.23 6.27 -4.45
CA PHE A 2 -5.16 5.66 -4.62
C PHE A 2 -4.93 4.64 -3.73
N GLU A 3 -5.10 3.58 -4.06
CA GLU A 3 -5.02 2.57 -3.25
C GLU A 3 -4.40 1.49 -3.96
N PRO A 4 -3.83 0.71 -3.29
CA PRO A 4 -3.46 0.69 -1.94
C PRO A 4 -2.09 1.21 -1.83
N MET A 5 -2.06 2.49 -1.70
CA MET A 5 -0.93 3.03 -1.77
C MET A 5 -0.02 2.84 -0.72
N ILE A 6 -0.44 2.80 0.40
CA ILE A 6 0.34 2.91 1.44
C ILE A 6 1.30 1.93 1.63
N ARG A 7 1.00 0.75 1.47
CA ARG A 7 1.89 -0.25 1.78
C ARG A 7 1.97 -1.11 0.68
N THR A 8 3.13 -1.46 0.31
CA THR A 8 3.24 -2.57 -0.56
C THR A 8 2.81 -3.78 0.24
N LYS A 9 2.28 -4.76 -0.48
CA LYS A 9 1.79 -5.91 0.14
C LYS A 9 2.86 -6.65 0.88
N GLU A 10 4.05 -6.71 0.30
CA GLU A 10 5.15 -7.42 0.92
C GLU A 10 5.62 -6.74 2.20
N GLU A 11 5.60 -5.41 2.20
CA GLU A 11 5.98 -4.70 3.41
C GLU A 11 5.00 -4.98 4.52
N LEU A 12 3.71 -4.99 4.22
CA LEU A 12 2.72 -5.33 5.22
C LEU A 12 2.88 -6.77 5.68
N SER A 13 3.21 -7.67 4.75
CA SER A 13 3.41 -9.07 5.10
C SER A 13 4.60 -9.23 6.04
N GLU A 14 5.68 -8.49 5.79
CA GLU A 14 6.82 -8.53 6.68
C GLU A 14 6.51 -7.96 8.04
N LEU A 15 5.74 -6.87 8.06
CA LEU A 15 5.30 -6.30 9.31
C LEU A 15 4.41 -7.28 10.06
N PHE A 16 3.58 -8.04 9.33
CA PHE A 16 2.74 -9.05 9.96
C PHE A 16 3.56 -10.15 10.61
N LYS A 17 4.72 -10.46 10.08
CA LYS A 17 5.61 -11.42 10.72
C LYS A 17 6.11 -10.91 12.04
N LEU A 18 6.12 -9.59 12.22
CA LEU A 18 6.56 -8.97 13.44
C LEU A 18 5.41 -8.59 14.35
N PHE A 19 4.18 -8.95 13.96
CA PHE A 19 3.01 -8.54 14.69
C PHE A 19 3.04 -8.84 16.15
N ASP A 20 3.58 -9.93 16.54
CA ASP A 20 3.65 -10.29 17.93
C ASP A 20 4.90 -9.71 18.56
N SER A 21 5.62 -8.91 17.82
CA SER A 21 6.84 -8.30 18.25
C SER A 21 6.61 -6.81 18.47
N LYS A 22 7.23 -6.26 19.48
CA LYS A 22 7.16 -4.82 19.71
C LYS A 22 7.84 -4.04 18.60
N HIS A 23 8.58 -4.71 17.72
CA HIS A 23 9.25 -4.04 16.61
C HIS A 23 8.30 -3.71 15.46
N PHE A 24 7.10 -4.24 15.48
CA PHE A 24 6.14 -4.00 14.42
C PHE A 24 5.97 -2.51 14.12
N TYR A 25 5.70 -1.73 15.16
CA TYR A 25 5.49 -0.30 14.97
C TYR A 25 6.78 0.42 14.60
N ASP A 26 7.89 -0.05 15.12
CA ASP A 26 9.17 0.56 14.81
C ASP A 26 9.50 0.39 13.34
N GLU A 27 9.16 -0.77 12.77
CA GLU A 27 9.41 -1.02 11.36
C GLU A 27 8.63 -0.05 10.49
N VAL A 28 7.37 0.20 10.82
CA VAL A 28 6.57 1.13 10.04
C VAL A 28 7.11 2.55 10.16
N ILE A 29 7.46 2.95 11.36
CA ILE A 29 7.96 4.31 11.61
C ILE A 29 9.26 4.56 10.87
N PHE A 30 10.12 3.57 10.80
CA PHE A 30 11.41 3.70 10.16
C PHE A 30 11.40 3.55 8.64
N LYS A 31 10.24 3.21 8.06
CA LYS A 31 10.14 3.24 6.62
C LYS A 31 10.26 4.70 6.21
N GLU A 32 11.33 4.97 5.53
CA GLU A 32 11.69 6.33 5.22
C GLU A 32 10.59 7.07 4.47
N ASN A 33 10.15 8.18 5.05
CA ASN A 33 9.13 9.06 4.46
C ASN A 33 7.73 8.49 4.29
N ALA A 34 7.50 7.23 4.64
CA ALA A 34 6.20 6.62 4.41
C ALA A 34 5.07 7.35 5.13
N LEU A 35 5.22 7.56 6.44
CA LEU A 35 4.16 8.21 7.21
C LEU A 35 3.86 9.61 6.70
N GLU A 36 4.91 10.37 6.45
CA GLU A 36 4.78 11.74 6.00
C GLU A 36 4.05 11.81 4.67
N VAL A 37 4.48 11.00 3.72
CA VAL A 37 3.92 11.02 2.38
C VAL A 37 2.46 10.59 2.39
N VAL A 38 2.15 9.53 3.13
CA VAL A 38 0.78 9.04 3.16
C VAL A 38 -0.14 10.03 3.85
N HIS A 39 0.32 10.66 4.93
CA HIS A 39 -0.48 11.69 5.59
C HIS A 39 -0.76 12.83 4.62
N ASP A 40 0.24 13.24 3.85
CA ASP A 40 0.09 14.30 2.87
C ASP A 40 -0.93 13.92 1.80
N LEU A 41 -0.86 12.67 1.33
CA LEU A 41 -1.81 12.19 0.34
C LEU A 41 -3.24 12.13 0.88
N CYS A 42 -3.40 11.78 2.16
CA CYS A 42 -4.72 11.74 2.77
C CYS A 42 -5.34 13.13 2.89
N GLU A 43 -4.51 14.18 2.93
CA GLU A 43 -5.02 15.53 2.97
C GLU A 43 -5.53 15.98 1.60
N LYS A 44 -4.98 15.41 0.53
CA LYS A 44 -5.30 15.84 -0.83
C LYS A 44 -6.22 14.91 -1.60
N TYR A 45 -6.22 13.64 -1.25
CA TYR A 45 -6.95 12.62 -1.99
C TYR A 45 -7.67 11.68 -1.07
N LYS A 46 -8.62 10.95 -1.64
CA LYS A 46 -9.22 9.85 -0.91
C LYS A 46 -8.25 8.68 -1.03
N VAL A 47 -7.71 8.25 0.09
CA VAL A 47 -6.75 7.16 0.13
C VAL A 47 -7.41 5.90 0.65
N ILE A 48 -7.27 4.81 -0.08
CA ILE A 48 -7.76 3.51 0.34
C ILE A 48 -6.55 2.61 0.56
N ILE A 49 -6.46 2.04 1.76
CA ILE A 49 -5.42 1.08 2.06
C ILE A 49 -6.07 -0.29 1.92
N CYS A 50 -5.52 -1.09 1.02
CA CYS A 50 -6.08 -2.40 0.76
C CYS A 50 -5.05 -3.47 1.06
N THR A 51 -5.46 -4.47 1.82
CA THR A 51 -4.57 -5.54 2.18
C THR A 51 -5.28 -6.88 2.07
N LYS A 52 -4.50 -7.94 1.82
CA LYS A 52 -5.06 -9.27 1.76
C LYS A 52 -5.53 -9.68 3.15
N HIS A 53 -6.70 -10.28 3.22
CA HIS A 53 -7.30 -10.69 4.46
C HIS A 53 -6.48 -11.75 5.17
N ASN A 54 -6.29 -11.57 6.46
CA ASN A 54 -5.66 -12.55 7.32
C ASN A 54 -6.45 -12.54 8.63
N GLU A 55 -7.19 -13.60 8.84
CA GLU A 55 -8.15 -13.68 9.95
C GLU A 55 -7.54 -13.31 11.30
N SER A 56 -6.40 -13.88 11.61
CA SER A 56 -5.80 -13.69 12.93
C SER A 56 -5.22 -12.28 13.10
N ARG A 57 -4.92 -11.61 12.02
CA ARG A 57 -4.27 -10.30 12.08
C ARG A 57 -5.18 -9.13 11.75
N LYS A 58 -6.36 -9.42 11.26
CA LYS A 58 -7.29 -8.37 10.87
C LYS A 58 -7.57 -7.34 11.98
N PRO A 59 -7.86 -7.76 13.22
CA PRO A 59 -8.12 -6.77 14.25
C PRO A 59 -6.91 -5.88 14.55
N ILE A 60 -5.72 -6.46 14.57
CA ILE A 60 -4.51 -5.71 14.85
C ILE A 60 -4.20 -4.74 13.72
N THR A 61 -4.34 -5.20 12.48
CA THR A 61 -4.12 -4.36 11.31
C THR A 61 -5.11 -3.21 11.29
N SER A 62 -6.39 -3.50 11.55
CA SER A 62 -7.42 -2.46 11.58
C SER A 62 -7.10 -1.38 12.61
N LYS A 63 -6.71 -1.80 13.80
CA LYS A 63 -6.40 -0.87 14.87
C LYS A 63 -5.19 -0.02 14.50
N PHE A 64 -4.17 -0.64 13.95
CA PHE A 64 -2.95 0.07 13.56
C PHE A 64 -3.23 1.11 12.48
N ILE A 65 -3.93 0.70 11.43
CA ILE A 65 -4.21 1.60 10.30
C ILE A 65 -5.08 2.78 10.76
N LYS A 66 -6.09 2.52 11.57
CA LYS A 66 -6.96 3.59 12.07
C LYS A 66 -6.18 4.59 12.91
N ARG A 67 -5.22 4.09 13.67
CA ARG A 67 -4.42 4.94 14.53
C ARG A 67 -3.43 5.76 13.72
N MET A 68 -2.78 5.16 12.75
CA MET A 68 -1.73 5.83 11.98
C MET A 68 -2.27 6.67 10.84
N PHE A 69 -3.35 6.23 10.23
CA PHE A 69 -3.91 6.90 9.05
C PHE A 69 -5.43 7.04 9.21
N PRO A 70 -5.86 7.87 10.16
CA PRO A 70 -7.30 7.96 10.48
C PRO A 70 -8.17 8.44 9.33
N LYS A 71 -7.59 9.12 8.35
CA LYS A 71 -8.35 9.60 7.19
C LYS A 71 -8.42 8.60 6.05
N ALA A 72 -7.66 7.52 6.12
CA ALA A 72 -7.68 6.53 5.06
C ALA A 72 -8.81 5.52 5.29
N GLU A 73 -9.32 4.99 4.18
CA GLU A 73 -10.31 3.92 4.26
C GLU A 73 -9.55 2.60 4.17
N LEU A 74 -9.90 1.64 4.99
CA LEU A 74 -9.24 0.34 4.99
C LEU A 74 -10.15 -0.71 4.39
N LYS A 75 -9.63 -1.47 3.45
CA LYS A 75 -10.36 -2.58 2.83
C LYS A 75 -9.53 -3.85 2.87
N PHE A 76 -10.22 -4.97 3.06
CA PHE A 76 -9.57 -6.28 3.02
C PHE A 76 -10.08 -7.06 1.82
N VAL A 77 -9.20 -7.77 1.16
CA VAL A 77 -9.57 -8.64 0.04
C VAL A 77 -9.04 -10.05 0.31
N ASP A 78 -9.68 -11.04 -0.27
CA ASP A 78 -9.28 -12.42 -0.06
C ASP A 78 -8.11 -12.82 -0.95
N ASN A 79 -8.03 -12.25 -2.13
CA ASN A 79 -6.95 -12.56 -3.08
C ASN A 79 -6.36 -11.27 -3.62
N PHE A 80 -5.09 -11.32 -3.99
CA PHE A 80 -4.43 -10.15 -4.56
C PHE A 80 -5.16 -9.63 -5.80
N SER A 81 -5.69 -10.54 -6.61
CA SER A 81 -6.41 -10.13 -7.83
C SER A 81 -7.75 -9.46 -7.55
N ASP A 82 -8.27 -9.58 -6.34
CA ASP A 82 -9.52 -8.92 -5.98
C ASP A 82 -9.34 -7.42 -5.76
N LYS A 83 -8.12 -6.95 -5.63
CA LYS A 83 -7.87 -5.53 -5.46
C LYS A 83 -8.38 -4.73 -6.67
N GLY A 84 -8.33 -5.32 -7.84
CA GLY A 84 -8.81 -4.66 -9.05
C GLY A 84 -10.30 -4.36 -9.06
N LYS A 85 -11.04 -4.89 -8.11
CA LYS A 85 -12.45 -4.60 -7.98
C LYS A 85 -12.70 -3.27 -7.26
N ILE A 86 -11.66 -2.70 -6.67
CA ILE A 86 -11.76 -1.43 -5.97
C ILE A 86 -11.66 -0.31 -7.01
N GLU A 87 -12.63 0.59 -6.99
CA GLU A 87 -12.64 1.70 -7.91
C GLU A 87 -11.63 2.76 -7.46
N CYS A 88 -10.70 3.10 -8.33
CA CYS A 88 -9.69 4.09 -8.01
C CYS A 88 -9.06 4.62 -9.30
N ASP A 89 -8.35 5.72 -9.18
CA ASP A 89 -7.67 6.33 -10.32
C ASP A 89 -6.22 5.88 -10.40
N VAL A 90 -5.61 5.63 -9.26
CA VAL A 90 -4.21 5.22 -9.19
C VAL A 90 -4.08 4.09 -8.20
N ALA A 91 -3.37 3.05 -8.59
CA ALA A 91 -3.09 1.92 -7.72
C ALA A 91 -1.59 1.79 -7.54
N ILE A 92 -1.15 1.63 -6.31
CA ILE A 92 0.25 1.45 -5.99
C ILE A 92 0.40 0.17 -5.19
N ASP A 93 1.20 -0.73 -5.70
CA ASP A 93 1.41 -2.02 -5.05
C ASP A 93 2.76 -2.55 -5.50
N ASP A 94 3.33 -3.46 -4.76
CA ASP A 94 4.60 -4.07 -5.13
C ASP A 94 4.41 -5.38 -5.90
N LYS A 95 3.18 -5.88 -5.99
CA LYS A 95 2.90 -7.14 -6.67
C LYS A 95 2.27 -6.93 -8.03
N PRO A 96 2.93 -7.42 -9.09
CA PRO A 96 2.33 -7.33 -10.42
C PRO A 96 0.95 -7.97 -10.51
N GLU A 97 0.72 -9.06 -9.77
CA GLU A 97 -0.58 -9.72 -9.78
C GLU A 97 -1.70 -8.77 -9.34
N SER A 98 -1.45 -8.01 -8.28
CA SER A 98 -2.42 -7.03 -7.81
C SER A 98 -2.63 -5.93 -8.84
N LEU A 99 -1.55 -5.40 -9.36
CA LEU A 99 -1.62 -4.30 -10.32
C LEU A 99 -2.32 -4.71 -11.62
N ASN A 100 -2.04 -5.92 -12.09
CA ASN A 100 -2.65 -6.41 -13.32
C ASN A 100 -4.14 -6.68 -13.17
N SER A 101 -4.65 -6.71 -11.94
CA SER A 101 -6.08 -6.95 -11.74
C SER A 101 -6.91 -5.70 -12.00
N PHE A 102 -6.29 -4.51 -12.02
CA PHE A 102 -6.99 -3.27 -12.31
C PHE A 102 -7.14 -3.10 -13.83
N ASP A 103 -8.19 -2.41 -14.25
CA ASP A 103 -8.40 -2.22 -15.67
C ASP A 103 -7.45 -1.14 -16.23
N ASP A 104 -7.49 -0.95 -17.54
CA ASP A 104 -6.52 -0.08 -18.21
C ASP A 104 -6.67 1.40 -17.91
N THR A 105 -7.80 1.80 -17.33
CA THR A 105 -8.01 3.21 -17.00
C THR A 105 -7.32 3.62 -15.72
N VAL A 106 -6.86 2.64 -14.93
CA VAL A 106 -6.18 2.91 -13.67
C VAL A 106 -4.68 3.05 -13.91
N LEU A 107 -4.10 4.12 -13.39
CA LEU A 107 -2.65 4.27 -13.44
C LEU A 107 -2.03 3.31 -12.43
N LYS A 108 -1.14 2.47 -12.89
CA LYS A 108 -0.53 1.43 -12.06
C LYS A 108 0.91 1.77 -11.78
N ILE A 109 1.24 1.90 -10.51
CA ILE A 109 2.62 2.20 -10.09
C ILE A 109 3.12 1.01 -9.28
N CYS A 110 4.17 0.38 -9.77
CA CYS A 110 4.80 -0.72 -9.06
C CYS A 110 5.81 -0.15 -8.07
N PHE A 111 5.63 -0.46 -6.81
CA PHE A 111 6.49 0.09 -5.77
C PHE A 111 7.61 -0.85 -5.39
N GLY A 112 8.81 -0.30 -5.30
CA GLY A 112 9.96 -1.02 -4.80
C GLY A 112 10.69 -1.79 -5.88
N ASP A 113 11.88 -2.26 -5.52
CA ASP A 113 12.70 -3.05 -6.44
C ASP A 113 12.95 -4.40 -5.76
N TYR A 114 12.00 -5.29 -5.93
CA TYR A 114 12.03 -6.61 -5.30
C TYR A 114 12.17 -7.70 -6.34
N VAL A 115 12.58 -8.87 -5.90
CA VAL A 115 12.75 -10.01 -6.80
C VAL A 115 11.44 -10.32 -7.53
N TRP A 116 10.31 -10.22 -6.82
CA TRP A 116 9.01 -10.59 -7.39
C TRP A 116 8.43 -9.56 -8.36
N ASN A 117 9.01 -8.37 -8.44
CA ASN A 117 8.51 -7.37 -9.37
C ASN A 117 9.53 -6.88 -10.38
N LYS A 118 10.64 -7.59 -10.52
CA LYS A 118 11.67 -7.17 -11.45
C LYS A 118 11.24 -7.15 -12.91
N SER A 119 10.26 -7.99 -13.25
CA SER A 119 9.78 -8.04 -14.62
C SER A 119 8.73 -7.00 -14.96
N TRP A 120 8.32 -6.18 -13.98
CA TRP A 120 7.35 -5.14 -14.24
C TRP A 120 7.94 -4.11 -15.19
N ASP A 121 7.27 -3.88 -16.32
CA ASP A 121 7.77 -2.96 -17.34
C ASP A 121 7.01 -1.65 -17.43
N GLY A 122 6.07 -1.41 -16.53
CA GLY A 122 5.33 -0.15 -16.48
C GLY A 122 6.00 0.85 -15.55
N VAL A 123 5.21 1.77 -15.03
CA VAL A 123 5.70 2.79 -14.11
C VAL A 123 6.17 2.12 -12.83
N LYS A 124 7.35 2.46 -12.38
CA LYS A 124 7.93 1.89 -11.18
C LYS A 124 8.55 3.00 -10.34
N MET A 125 8.29 2.96 -9.05
CA MET A 125 8.88 3.92 -8.12
C MET A 125 9.43 3.16 -6.93
N VAL A 126 10.63 3.49 -6.51
CA VAL A 126 11.32 2.70 -5.49
C VAL A 126 11.33 3.33 -4.12
N SER A 127 10.83 4.54 -3.97
CA SER A 127 10.82 5.21 -2.68
C SER A 127 9.57 6.04 -2.50
N TRP A 128 9.25 6.33 -1.25
CA TRP A 128 8.12 7.19 -0.93
C TRP A 128 8.36 8.63 -1.39
N LEU A 129 9.62 9.05 -1.47
CA LEU A 129 9.94 10.35 -2.01
C LEU A 129 9.58 10.48 -3.47
N GLU A 130 9.80 9.43 -4.25
CA GLU A 130 9.40 9.44 -5.65
C GLU A 130 7.89 9.54 -5.78
N ILE A 131 7.16 8.84 -4.90
CA ILE A 131 5.70 8.93 -4.87
C ILE A 131 5.27 10.36 -4.56
N LYS A 132 5.90 10.96 -3.56
CA LYS A 132 5.58 12.34 -3.18
C LYS A 132 5.79 13.30 -4.35
N GLU A 133 6.91 13.19 -5.02
CA GLU A 133 7.23 14.06 -6.15
C GLU A 133 6.23 13.88 -7.29
N PHE A 134 5.85 12.64 -7.55
CA PHE A 134 4.88 12.37 -8.60
C PHE A 134 3.55 13.09 -8.35
N PHE A 135 3.06 13.06 -7.12
CA PHE A 135 1.78 13.64 -6.80
C PHE A 135 1.83 15.15 -6.56
N ASN A 136 3.00 15.71 -6.39
CA ASN A 136 3.15 17.14 -6.20
C ASN A 136 3.38 17.91 -7.53
N ASN A 137 3.48 17.19 -8.62
CA ASN A 137 3.63 17.82 -9.92
C ASN A 137 2.26 18.02 -10.62
#